data_6933ea25f4430fbed54fa041db1158c2
#
_entry.id   6933ea25f4430fbed54fa041db1158c2
#
_cell.length_a   1.000
_cell.length_b   1.000
_cell.length_c   1.000
_cell.angle_alpha   90.00
_cell.angle_beta   90.00
_cell.angle_gamma   90.00
#
_symmetry.space_group_name_H-M   'P 1'
#
loop_
_entity.id
_entity.type
_entity.pdbx_description
1 polymer ?
#
loop_
_entity_poly.entity_id
_entity_poly.type
_entity_poly.pdbx_seq_one_letter_code
_entity_poly.pdbx_strand_id
1 'polypeptide(L)'
;CSSDLAPGTCGEFLQGSINGQSFLVTCPINRYSYALSNVTHPFSQHYCALQPKSAKARQLVQRLLQKNNKDQACPPVYVRSDIIQGKGMASSSADISVTAMATALAMNYDLSLKELEQICLSVEPTDASFYQGVTQFDYIKGTISQPLGMCPPLKILVFDEGGSIDTVSFNQQIDLQTKILEKES
;
A
#
# COMPACT_ATOMS: atom_id res chain seq x y z
N CYS A 1 -15.92 -10.30 -13.57
CA CYS A 1 -14.75 -10.43 -12.71
C CYS A 1 -13.92 -9.15 -12.85
N SER A 2 -13.63 -8.51 -11.76
CA SER A 2 -12.76 -7.33 -11.71
C SER A 2 -11.47 -7.71 -10.97
N SER A 3 -10.33 -7.30 -11.51
CA SER A 3 -9.03 -7.61 -10.92
C SER A 3 -8.15 -6.37 -10.90
N ASP A 4 -7.30 -6.27 -9.90
CA ASP A 4 -6.28 -5.22 -9.80
C ASP A 4 -5.00 -5.78 -9.20
N LEU A 5 -3.89 -5.06 -9.38
CA LEU A 5 -2.57 -5.43 -8.86
C LEU A 5 -1.81 -4.19 -8.36
N ALA A 6 -1.02 -4.37 -7.30
CA ALA A 6 -0.06 -3.38 -6.83
C ALA A 6 1.29 -4.03 -6.51
N PRO A 7 2.41 -3.39 -6.86
CA PRO A 7 3.73 -3.89 -6.53
C PRO A 7 4.01 -3.74 -5.03
N GLY A 8 4.90 -4.58 -4.52
CA GLY A 8 5.62 -4.31 -3.29
C GLY A 8 6.78 -3.36 -3.50
N THR A 9 7.47 -3.07 -2.41
CA THR A 9 8.74 -2.32 -2.43
C THR A 9 9.86 -3.17 -1.82
N CYS A 10 11.10 -2.79 -2.05
CA CYS A 10 12.24 -3.37 -1.34
C CYS A 10 12.98 -2.27 -0.60
N GLY A 11 12.47 -1.91 0.57
CA GLY A 11 12.84 -0.67 1.25
C GLY A 11 12.50 0.55 0.40
N GLU A 12 13.24 1.62 0.59
CA GLU A 12 13.10 2.90 -0.11
C GLU A 12 14.45 3.30 -0.72
N PHE A 13 14.44 4.02 -1.85
CA PHE A 13 15.64 4.67 -2.36
C PHE A 13 16.17 5.73 -1.39
N LEU A 14 15.24 6.40 -0.71
CA LEU A 14 15.53 7.41 0.29
C LEU A 14 14.35 7.53 1.26
N GLN A 15 14.64 7.72 2.53
CA GLN A 15 13.65 8.08 3.56
C GLN A 15 14.24 9.17 4.45
N GLY A 16 13.44 10.16 4.80
CA GLY A 16 13.91 11.25 5.62
C GLY A 16 12.84 12.27 5.99
N SER A 17 13.30 13.44 6.39
CA SER A 17 12.44 14.59 6.71
C SER A 17 13.05 15.87 6.15
N ILE A 18 12.22 16.72 5.56
CA ILE A 18 12.58 18.06 5.09
C ILE A 18 11.62 19.04 5.74
N ASN A 19 12.15 20.01 6.49
CA ASN A 19 11.36 21.01 7.21
C ASN A 19 10.29 20.40 8.14
N GLY A 20 10.63 19.29 8.81
CA GLY A 20 9.71 18.57 9.69
C GLY A 20 8.63 17.74 8.97
N GLN A 21 8.69 17.62 7.65
CA GLN A 21 7.80 16.84 6.83
C GLN A 21 8.47 15.54 6.42
N SER A 22 7.92 14.43 6.88
CA SER A 22 8.43 13.08 6.56
C SER A 22 8.15 12.74 5.10
N PHE A 23 9.10 12.07 4.45
CA PHE A 23 8.91 11.55 3.10
C PHE A 23 9.71 10.26 2.90
N LEU A 24 9.32 9.52 1.89
CA LEU A 24 10.08 8.42 1.31
C LEU A 24 10.11 8.55 -0.21
N VAL A 25 11.07 7.87 -0.84
CA VAL A 25 11.15 7.68 -2.28
C VAL A 25 11.03 6.19 -2.56
N THR A 26 9.93 5.79 -3.19
CA THR A 26 9.57 4.38 -3.38
C THR A 26 10.61 3.60 -4.19
N CYS A 27 10.82 2.33 -3.82
CA CYS A 27 11.63 1.38 -4.58
C CYS A 27 10.75 0.18 -5.01
N PRO A 28 9.91 0.34 -6.05
CA PRO A 28 8.98 -0.71 -6.46
C PRO A 28 9.72 -1.93 -7.02
N ILE A 29 9.17 -3.12 -6.74
CA ILE A 29 9.71 -4.40 -7.18
C ILE A 29 8.69 -5.18 -8.02
N ASN A 30 9.15 -6.22 -8.71
CA ASN A 30 8.34 -7.11 -9.52
C ASN A 30 7.70 -8.26 -8.72
N ARG A 31 7.22 -7.98 -7.52
CA ARG A 31 6.37 -8.83 -6.70
C ARG A 31 5.10 -8.06 -6.41
N TYR A 32 3.97 -8.73 -6.53
CA TYR A 32 2.68 -8.05 -6.57
C TYR A 32 1.69 -8.66 -5.58
N SER A 33 0.80 -7.82 -5.11
CA SER A 33 -0.47 -8.23 -4.55
C SER A 33 -1.56 -8.10 -5.61
N TYR A 34 -2.51 -9.02 -5.60
CA TYR A 34 -3.61 -9.13 -6.56
C TYR A 34 -4.93 -9.19 -5.81
N ALA A 35 -5.95 -8.50 -6.30
CA ALA A 35 -7.29 -8.64 -5.77
C ALA A 35 -8.27 -9.04 -6.88
N LEU A 36 -9.23 -9.91 -6.53
CA LEU A 36 -10.33 -10.33 -7.38
C LEU A 36 -11.66 -10.03 -6.70
N SER A 37 -12.61 -9.53 -7.47
CA SER A 37 -13.99 -9.36 -7.03
C SER A 37 -14.98 -9.87 -8.07
N ASN A 38 -16.27 -9.95 -7.71
CA ASN A 38 -17.34 -10.49 -8.56
C ASN A 38 -17.10 -11.95 -9.03
N VAL A 39 -16.41 -12.74 -8.21
CA VAL A 39 -16.25 -14.17 -8.44
C VAL A 39 -17.12 -14.95 -7.46
N THR A 40 -17.89 -15.92 -7.95
CA THR A 40 -18.76 -16.78 -7.13
C THR A 40 -17.96 -17.78 -6.29
N HIS A 41 -16.78 -18.16 -6.79
CA HIS A 41 -15.83 -19.01 -6.07
C HIS A 41 -14.40 -18.57 -6.43
N PRO A 42 -13.48 -18.47 -5.46
CA PRO A 42 -12.07 -18.28 -5.77
C PRO A 42 -11.57 -19.49 -6.56
N PHE A 43 -11.14 -19.28 -7.79
CA PHE A 43 -10.69 -20.34 -8.71
C PHE A 43 -9.40 -21.03 -8.30
N SER A 44 -8.78 -20.60 -7.20
CA SER A 44 -7.57 -21.25 -6.70
C SER A 44 -7.49 -21.20 -5.18
N GLN A 45 -6.85 -22.20 -4.61
CA GLN A 45 -6.53 -22.29 -3.17
C GLN A 45 -5.61 -21.17 -2.70
N HIS A 46 -5.15 -20.27 -3.61
CA HIS A 46 -4.18 -19.23 -3.33
C HIS A 46 -4.81 -17.87 -2.97
N TYR A 47 -6.14 -17.72 -3.13
CA TYR A 47 -6.82 -16.48 -2.75
C TYR A 47 -7.42 -16.60 -1.36
N CYS A 48 -7.08 -15.65 -0.51
CA CYS A 48 -7.48 -15.62 0.89
C CYS A 48 -8.58 -14.60 1.16
N ALA A 49 -9.32 -14.80 2.25
CA ALA A 49 -10.19 -13.77 2.81
C ALA A 49 -9.36 -12.55 3.23
N LEU A 50 -10.00 -11.38 3.23
CA LEU A 50 -9.33 -10.11 3.55
C LEU A 50 -8.77 -10.10 4.98
N GLN A 51 -7.54 -9.67 5.10
CA GLN A 51 -6.94 -9.31 6.37
C GLN A 51 -7.66 -8.06 6.97
N PRO A 52 -7.60 -7.81 8.27
CA PRO A 52 -8.34 -6.71 8.91
C PRO A 52 -8.11 -5.33 8.27
N LYS A 53 -6.87 -5.00 7.89
CA LYS A 53 -6.54 -3.72 7.25
C LYS A 53 -7.16 -3.60 5.86
N SER A 54 -7.10 -4.65 5.05
CA SER A 54 -7.74 -4.70 3.73
C SER A 54 -9.26 -4.66 3.85
N ALA A 55 -9.84 -5.33 4.86
CA ALA A 55 -11.27 -5.23 5.15
C ALA A 55 -11.69 -3.80 5.52
N LYS A 56 -10.85 -3.06 6.26
CA LYS A 56 -11.07 -1.63 6.56
C LYS A 56 -11.05 -0.79 5.29
N ALA A 57 -10.08 -1.02 4.37
CA ALA A 57 -10.04 -0.32 3.09
C ALA A 57 -11.32 -0.53 2.28
N ARG A 58 -11.79 -1.77 2.17
CA ARG A 58 -13.07 -2.11 1.53
C ARG A 58 -14.23 -1.35 2.14
N GLN A 59 -14.33 -1.28 3.47
CA GLN A 59 -15.38 -0.51 4.16
C GLN A 59 -15.30 1.00 3.88
N LEU A 60 -14.10 1.56 3.76
CA LEU A 60 -13.93 2.98 3.43
C LEU A 60 -14.42 3.29 2.02
N VAL A 61 -14.13 2.43 1.04
CA VAL A 61 -14.71 2.54 -0.32
C VAL A 61 -16.24 2.47 -0.28
N GLN A 62 -16.82 1.52 0.46
CA GLN A 62 -18.28 1.43 0.61
C GLN A 62 -18.88 2.71 1.17
N ARG A 63 -18.28 3.29 2.22
CA ARG A 63 -18.75 4.55 2.83
C ARG A 63 -18.65 5.72 1.83
N LEU A 64 -17.59 5.77 1.03
CA LEU A 64 -17.43 6.78 -0.03
C LEU A 64 -18.56 6.67 -1.04
N LEU A 65 -18.92 5.46 -1.46
CA LEU A 65 -19.99 5.19 -2.40
C LEU A 65 -21.37 5.54 -1.83
N GLN A 66 -21.64 5.20 -0.57
CA GLN A 66 -22.88 5.57 0.11
C GLN A 66 -23.10 7.08 0.18
N LYS A 67 -22.04 7.85 0.47
CA LYS A 67 -22.09 9.32 0.42
C LYS A 67 -22.46 9.86 -0.96
N ASN A 68 -22.13 9.11 -2.03
CA ASN A 68 -22.46 9.46 -3.42
C ASN A 68 -23.78 8.84 -3.89
N ASN A 69 -24.69 8.45 -2.97
CA ASN A 69 -26.01 7.84 -3.24
C ASN A 69 -25.94 6.53 -4.07
N LYS A 70 -24.84 5.78 -3.97
CA LYS A 70 -24.69 4.46 -4.58
C LYS A 70 -24.80 3.38 -3.49
N ASP A 71 -26.01 3.11 -3.07
CA ASP A 71 -26.28 2.05 -2.06
C ASP A 71 -26.43 0.70 -2.78
N GLN A 72 -25.30 0.04 -3.05
CA GLN A 72 -25.23 -1.29 -3.63
C GLN A 72 -24.55 -2.25 -2.66
N ALA A 73 -24.99 -3.52 -2.67
CA ALA A 73 -24.30 -4.59 -1.97
C ALA A 73 -22.88 -4.75 -2.54
N CYS A 74 -21.88 -4.57 -1.66
CA CYS A 74 -20.50 -4.69 -2.07
C CYS A 74 -20.11 -6.16 -2.24
N PRO A 75 -19.68 -6.59 -3.42
CA PRO A 75 -19.30 -7.97 -3.68
C PRO A 75 -18.10 -8.40 -2.83
N PRO A 76 -17.91 -9.70 -2.60
CA PRO A 76 -16.73 -10.21 -1.92
C PRO A 76 -15.47 -9.88 -2.72
N VAL A 77 -14.40 -9.57 -2.01
CA VAL A 77 -13.06 -9.35 -2.55
C VAL A 77 -12.11 -10.37 -1.94
N TYR A 78 -11.27 -10.94 -2.75
CA TYR A 78 -10.27 -11.93 -2.37
C TYR A 78 -8.89 -11.43 -2.77
N VAL A 79 -7.90 -11.61 -1.91
CA VAL A 79 -6.52 -11.15 -2.12
C VAL A 79 -5.57 -12.34 -2.21
N ARG A 80 -4.64 -12.26 -3.14
CA ARG A 80 -3.44 -13.09 -3.22
C ARG A 80 -2.23 -12.18 -3.27
N SER A 81 -1.18 -12.50 -2.51
CA SER A 81 0.06 -11.73 -2.53
C SER A 81 1.25 -12.64 -2.80
N ASP A 82 2.12 -12.23 -3.73
CA ASP A 82 3.44 -12.82 -3.96
C ASP A 82 4.51 -12.09 -3.15
N ILE A 83 4.13 -11.08 -2.36
CA ILE A 83 5.00 -10.28 -1.50
C ILE A 83 5.10 -10.96 -0.14
N ILE A 84 6.31 -11.16 0.36
CA ILE A 84 6.54 -11.80 1.65
C ILE A 84 6.10 -10.85 2.77
N GLN A 85 5.20 -11.33 3.63
CA GLN A 85 4.68 -10.54 4.75
C GLN A 85 5.72 -10.39 5.87
N GLY A 86 5.70 -9.23 6.55
CA GLY A 86 6.55 -8.98 7.72
C GLY A 86 8.05 -8.83 7.42
N LYS A 87 8.42 -8.54 6.17
CA LYS A 87 9.81 -8.38 5.72
C LYS A 87 10.12 -6.98 5.20
N GLY A 88 9.30 -5.99 5.52
CA GLY A 88 9.50 -4.60 5.05
C GLY A 88 9.35 -4.45 3.53
N MET A 89 8.52 -5.29 2.89
CA MET A 89 8.32 -5.29 1.43
C MET A 89 6.99 -4.65 1.01
N ALA A 90 6.40 -3.81 1.83
CA ALA A 90 5.12 -3.12 1.60
C ALA A 90 3.93 -4.05 1.29
N SER A 91 3.95 -5.29 1.80
CA SER A 91 2.86 -6.25 1.55
C SER A 91 1.51 -5.75 2.03
N SER A 92 1.46 -5.12 3.21
CA SER A 92 0.23 -4.54 3.77
C SER A 92 -0.29 -3.38 2.90
N SER A 93 0.57 -2.44 2.53
CA SER A 93 0.21 -1.30 1.66
C SER A 93 -0.31 -1.77 0.30
N ALA A 94 0.34 -2.78 -0.30
CA ALA A 94 -0.11 -3.39 -1.55
C ALA A 94 -1.48 -4.07 -1.40
N ASP A 95 -1.69 -4.89 -0.36
CA ASP A 95 -2.95 -5.58 -0.10
C ASP A 95 -4.12 -4.60 0.12
N ILE A 96 -3.87 -3.50 0.86
CA ILE A 96 -4.85 -2.44 1.11
C ILE A 96 -5.25 -1.77 -0.20
N SER A 97 -4.26 -1.37 -1.01
CA SER A 97 -4.51 -0.63 -2.25
C SER A 97 -5.26 -1.48 -3.28
N VAL A 98 -4.85 -2.74 -3.53
CA VAL A 98 -5.56 -3.61 -4.48
C VAL A 98 -6.98 -3.94 -4.03
N THR A 99 -7.20 -4.05 -2.69
CA THR A 99 -8.54 -4.27 -2.15
C THR A 99 -9.44 -3.06 -2.41
N ALA A 100 -8.93 -1.85 -2.19
CA ALA A 100 -9.69 -0.63 -2.45
C ALA A 100 -10.04 -0.50 -3.94
N MET A 101 -9.06 -0.67 -4.83
CA MET A 101 -9.23 -0.61 -6.27
C MET A 101 -10.21 -1.66 -6.79
N ALA A 102 -10.04 -2.94 -6.41
CA ALA A 102 -10.94 -4.02 -6.83
C ALA A 102 -12.36 -3.83 -6.30
N THR A 103 -12.52 -3.28 -5.09
CA THR A 103 -13.83 -2.92 -4.53
C THR A 103 -14.51 -1.84 -5.37
N ALA A 104 -13.80 -0.77 -5.68
CA ALA A 104 -14.31 0.34 -6.47
C ALA A 104 -14.72 -0.11 -7.88
N LEU A 105 -13.85 -0.87 -8.56
CA LEU A 105 -14.13 -1.46 -9.86
C LEU A 105 -15.39 -2.35 -9.85
N ALA A 106 -15.52 -3.20 -8.83
CA ALA A 106 -16.67 -4.08 -8.68
C ALA A 106 -18.00 -3.33 -8.48
N MET A 107 -17.91 -2.10 -7.97
CA MET A 107 -19.02 -1.19 -7.74
C MET A 107 -19.21 -0.19 -8.90
N ASN A 108 -18.51 -0.36 -10.02
CA ASN A 108 -18.49 0.59 -11.14
C ASN A 108 -18.19 2.03 -10.70
N TYR A 109 -17.21 2.18 -9.84
CA TYR A 109 -16.73 3.47 -9.35
C TYR A 109 -15.30 3.72 -9.82
N ASP A 110 -15.10 4.85 -10.47
CA ASP A 110 -13.78 5.31 -10.90
C ASP A 110 -13.08 5.99 -9.71
N LEU A 111 -12.32 5.20 -8.97
CA LEU A 111 -11.58 5.65 -7.79
C LEU A 111 -10.35 6.43 -8.23
N SER A 112 -10.33 7.72 -7.96
CA SER A 112 -9.17 8.56 -8.26
C SER A 112 -7.96 8.17 -7.40
N LEU A 113 -6.74 8.41 -7.93
CA LEU A 113 -5.51 8.17 -7.16
C LEU A 113 -5.48 8.92 -5.82
N LYS A 114 -6.06 10.12 -5.77
CA LYS A 114 -6.13 10.90 -4.52
C LYS A 114 -7.07 10.29 -3.49
N GLU A 115 -8.20 9.75 -3.91
CA GLU A 115 -9.11 9.02 -3.03
C GLU A 115 -8.47 7.72 -2.54
N LEU A 116 -7.79 6.98 -3.42
CA LEU A 116 -7.04 5.78 -3.05
C LEU A 116 -5.96 6.08 -2.00
N GLU A 117 -5.17 7.13 -2.21
CA GLU A 117 -4.18 7.64 -1.26
C GLU A 117 -4.81 7.90 0.11
N GLN A 118 -5.92 8.64 0.15
CA GLN A 118 -6.63 8.96 1.39
C GLN A 118 -7.15 7.71 2.09
N ILE A 119 -7.67 6.75 1.35
CA ILE A 119 -8.12 5.46 1.89
C ILE A 119 -6.94 4.71 2.50
N CYS A 120 -5.83 4.57 1.79
CA CYS A 120 -4.65 3.86 2.29
C CYS A 120 -4.10 4.52 3.56
N LEU A 121 -3.90 5.82 3.57
CA LEU A 121 -3.43 6.59 4.73
C LEU A 121 -4.40 6.55 5.92
N SER A 122 -5.71 6.43 5.67
CA SER A 122 -6.70 6.27 6.75
C SER A 122 -6.64 4.90 7.41
N VAL A 123 -5.97 3.93 6.79
CA VAL A 123 -5.76 2.59 7.34
C VAL A 123 -4.46 2.53 8.13
N GLU A 124 -3.35 2.94 7.49
CA GLU A 124 -1.99 2.97 8.05
C GLU A 124 -1.07 3.90 7.25
N PRO A 125 0.11 4.28 7.78
CA PRO A 125 1.18 4.84 6.97
C PRO A 125 1.49 3.92 5.79
N THR A 126 1.65 4.47 4.57
CA THR A 126 1.71 3.67 3.35
C THR A 126 2.92 3.99 2.49
N ASP A 127 3.51 2.96 1.88
CA ASP A 127 4.68 3.07 1.00
C ASP A 127 4.33 3.57 -0.41
N ALA A 128 3.09 3.99 -0.65
CA ALA A 128 2.63 4.55 -1.92
C ALA A 128 2.86 3.64 -3.15
N SER A 129 2.84 2.31 -2.94
CA SER A 129 3.07 1.30 -3.99
C SER A 129 2.02 1.31 -5.10
N PHE A 130 0.92 2.03 -4.92
CA PHE A 130 -0.14 2.22 -5.92
C PHE A 130 0.19 3.29 -6.97
N TYR A 131 1.24 4.10 -6.77
CA TYR A 131 1.73 5.01 -7.80
C TYR A 131 2.61 4.27 -8.81
N GLN A 132 2.51 4.67 -10.06
CA GLN A 132 3.35 4.08 -11.11
C GLN A 132 4.79 4.62 -11.04
N GLY A 133 5.77 3.72 -10.99
CA GLY A 133 7.19 4.08 -10.97
C GLY A 133 7.68 4.53 -9.59
N VAL A 134 8.70 5.39 -9.61
CA VAL A 134 9.31 5.96 -8.41
C VAL A 134 8.58 7.23 -8.03
N THR A 135 8.17 7.34 -6.76
CA THR A 135 7.42 8.47 -6.25
C THR A 135 8.01 8.95 -4.93
N GLN A 136 8.21 10.26 -4.81
CA GLN A 136 8.41 10.90 -3.51
C GLN A 136 7.06 11.09 -2.83
N PHE A 137 6.93 10.56 -1.62
CA PHE A 137 5.64 10.48 -0.94
C PHE A 137 5.75 10.78 0.56
N ASP A 138 4.84 11.61 1.07
CA ASP A 138 4.64 11.73 2.53
C ASP A 138 3.80 10.55 3.01
N TYR A 139 4.46 9.54 3.53
CA TYR A 139 3.87 8.26 3.92
C TYR A 139 2.96 8.33 5.16
N ILE A 140 2.92 9.49 5.85
CA ILE A 140 2.10 9.72 7.05
C ILE A 140 0.85 10.52 6.72
N LYS A 141 0.99 11.65 6.01
CA LYS A 141 -0.09 12.62 5.78
C LYS A 141 -0.51 12.76 4.31
N GLY A 142 0.29 12.27 3.36
CA GLY A 142 0.03 12.43 1.93
C GLY A 142 0.12 13.88 1.45
N THR A 143 0.88 14.73 2.13
CA THR A 143 1.04 16.15 1.76
C THR A 143 2.02 16.33 0.59
N ILE A 144 2.87 15.33 0.34
CA ILE A 144 3.73 15.23 -0.84
C ILE A 144 3.33 13.96 -1.58
N SER A 145 3.06 14.08 -2.89
CA SER A 145 2.98 12.94 -3.80
C SER A 145 3.50 13.38 -5.17
N GLN A 146 4.80 13.23 -5.37
CA GLN A 146 5.51 13.69 -6.56
C GLN A 146 6.09 12.51 -7.33
N PRO A 147 5.59 12.21 -8.53
CA PRO A 147 6.22 11.23 -9.42
C PRO A 147 7.63 11.69 -9.82
N LEU A 148 8.61 10.78 -9.71
CA LEU A 148 10.00 11.03 -10.10
C LEU A 148 10.38 10.33 -11.40
N GLY A 149 9.50 9.49 -11.94
CA GLY A 149 9.70 8.77 -13.19
C GLY A 149 9.68 7.25 -13.02
N MET A 150 10.07 6.56 -14.08
CA MET A 150 10.11 5.09 -14.09
C MET A 150 11.28 4.58 -13.25
N CYS A 151 11.06 3.44 -12.59
CA CYS A 151 12.14 2.77 -11.88
C CYS A 151 13.22 2.33 -12.89
N PRO A 152 14.51 2.65 -12.64
CA PRO A 152 15.59 2.18 -13.49
C PRO A 152 15.67 0.64 -13.44
N PRO A 153 16.26 -0.02 -14.46
CA PRO A 153 16.44 -1.46 -14.48
C PRO A 153 17.43 -1.88 -13.40
N LEU A 154 16.92 -2.32 -12.25
CA LEU A 154 17.72 -2.78 -11.12
C LEU A 154 17.57 -4.29 -10.92
N LYS A 155 18.62 -4.92 -10.40
CA LYS A 155 18.57 -6.26 -9.81
C LYS A 155 18.82 -6.11 -8.32
N ILE A 156 17.82 -6.50 -7.51
CA ILE A 156 17.87 -6.41 -6.06
C ILE A 156 18.08 -7.82 -5.52
N LEU A 157 19.14 -8.01 -4.72
CA LEU A 157 19.38 -9.23 -3.97
C LEU A 157 18.85 -9.02 -2.55
N VAL A 158 17.95 -9.89 -2.14
CA VAL A 158 17.34 -9.86 -0.80
C VAL A 158 17.82 -11.07 -0.02
N PHE A 159 18.39 -10.82 1.16
CA PHE A 159 18.78 -11.85 2.11
C PHE A 159 17.82 -11.82 3.30
N ASP A 160 17.14 -12.93 3.55
CA ASP A 160 16.25 -13.07 4.69
C ASP A 160 17.02 -13.70 5.85
N GLU A 161 17.38 -12.91 6.84
CA GLU A 161 18.04 -13.35 8.08
C GLU A 161 17.05 -13.91 9.12
N GLY A 162 15.79 -14.08 8.76
CA GLY A 162 14.73 -14.52 9.66
C GLY A 162 14.02 -13.36 10.37
N GLY A 163 13.17 -13.71 11.34
CA GLY A 163 12.37 -12.72 12.07
C GLY A 163 11.22 -12.12 11.28
N SER A 164 10.50 -11.20 11.91
CA SER A 164 9.41 -10.42 11.31
C SER A 164 9.49 -8.99 11.79
N ILE A 165 9.23 -8.04 10.91
CA ILE A 165 9.22 -6.62 11.21
C ILE A 165 7.77 -6.12 11.16
N ASP A 166 7.31 -5.53 12.26
CA ASP A 166 6.14 -4.67 12.26
C ASP A 166 6.59 -3.25 11.92
N THR A 167 6.43 -2.85 10.66
CA THR A 167 6.87 -1.54 10.15
C THR A 167 6.17 -0.38 10.84
N VAL A 168 4.95 -0.55 11.36
CA VAL A 168 4.23 0.49 12.10
C VAL A 168 4.93 0.74 13.44
N SER A 169 5.21 -0.31 14.20
CA SER A 169 5.95 -0.22 15.47
C SER A 169 7.39 0.28 15.26
N PHE A 170 8.04 -0.16 14.18
CA PHE A 170 9.39 0.28 13.82
C PHE A 170 9.46 1.79 13.51
N ASN A 171 8.54 2.30 12.70
CA ASN A 171 8.49 3.72 12.35
C ASN A 171 8.12 4.63 13.54
N GLN A 172 7.38 4.12 14.54
CA GLN A 172 7.09 4.85 15.78
C GLN A 172 8.29 4.92 16.74
N GLN A 173 9.19 3.95 16.69
CA GLN A 173 10.39 3.91 17.54
C GLN A 173 11.55 4.74 16.99
N ILE A 174 11.56 5.04 15.69
CA ILE A 174 12.59 5.89 15.08
C ILE A 174 12.13 7.34 15.17
N ASP A 175 12.43 7.99 16.27
CA ASP A 175 12.58 9.43 16.29
C ASP A 175 13.87 9.79 15.55
N LEU A 176 13.72 9.98 14.22
CA LEU A 176 14.84 10.33 13.34
C LEU A 176 15.55 11.62 13.75
N GLN A 177 14.89 12.51 14.49
CA GLN A 177 15.50 13.73 15.01
C GLN A 177 16.52 13.42 16.10
N THR A 178 16.24 12.47 16.99
CA THR A 178 17.16 12.12 18.08
C THR A 178 18.45 11.49 17.55
N LYS A 179 18.39 10.65 16.51
CA LYS A 179 19.57 10.01 15.93
C LYS A 179 20.48 10.94 15.11
N ILE A 180 19.95 12.02 14.56
CA ILE A 180 20.76 13.02 13.85
C ILE A 180 21.58 13.84 14.85
N LEU A 181 21.00 14.23 15.98
CA LEU A 181 21.67 14.99 17.03
C LEU A 181 22.76 14.20 17.77
N GLU A 182 22.63 12.86 17.89
CA GLU A 182 23.66 12.01 18.50
C GLU A 182 24.90 11.77 17.62
N LYS A 183 24.83 12.08 16.31
CA LYS A 183 25.97 11.97 15.40
C LYS A 183 26.74 13.29 15.20
N GLU A 184 26.20 14.39 15.67
CA GLU A 184 26.85 15.73 15.61
C GLU A 184 27.53 16.14 16.95
N SER A 185 27.46 15.28 17.96
CA SER A 185 28.18 15.41 19.24
C SER A 185 29.35 14.41 19.33
#